data_bb20a979456f0a90fc8f03664c580b65
#
_entry.id   bb20a979456f0a90fc8f03664c580b65
#
_cell.length_a   1.000
_cell.length_b   1.000
_cell.length_c   1.000
_cell.angle_alpha   90.00
_cell.angle_beta   90.00
_cell.angle_gamma   90.00
#
_symmetry.space_group_name_H-M   'P 1'
#
loop_
_entity.id
_entity.type
_entity.pdbx_description
1 polymer ?
#
loop_
_entity_poly.entity_id
_entity_poly.type
_entity_poly.pdbx_seq_one_letter_code
_entity_poly.pdbx_strand_id
1 'polypeptide(L)'
;MAALPRFRTLVPLLLLLATGAYAAPKSFIYQAQNPFDNNEDGLPDLGMATPTGESEKHLAEMAKAFGEASMTDNGLTTEEQARLFAFSHVCDAVSEQVNQQIESWLQPWGNASVNLLVDEEGKFTGSHGSWFIPWQDNNRYLSWSQLGLTQQEEGLVGNAGIGQRWVAGRWLLGYNTFYDNLLDENLQRAGLGAEAWGENLRLSANYYQPLAGWRDSSTVEEQRMARGYDVTAKAWLPFFHHLNTSVSFEQYFGDNVDLFHSGTGYHNPLAVNLGLDYTPVPLLTFTAAHKQGESGVSQNNLGMKVNYRFGVPLKKQLSSGEVAITRSLRGSRYDPPERQNLPVLEFRKLKTLSVWLATPPWDLKPGETVVLKMQIRSAHGVRALHWQGDTQALSLTSPANASDSEGWSIIMPAWDYSEGASNRWRLQVVVEDKEGQRVSSNEITLALTEPLLATPDEDPRWKLLPDD
;
A
#
# COMPACT_ATOMS: atom_id res chain seq x y z
N MET A 1 -15.76 26.31 -20.85
CA MET A 1 -16.91 25.43 -20.54
C MET A 1 -16.32 24.09 -20.12
N ALA A 2 -16.10 23.90 -18.83
CA ALA A 2 -15.50 22.71 -18.27
C ALA A 2 -16.61 21.71 -17.90
N ALA A 3 -16.51 20.48 -18.42
CA ALA A 3 -17.46 19.42 -18.16
C ALA A 3 -17.17 18.77 -16.80
N LEU A 4 -18.13 18.78 -15.90
CA LEU A 4 -18.12 18.07 -14.62
C LEU A 4 -18.10 16.54 -14.85
N PRO A 5 -17.29 15.77 -14.11
CA PRO A 5 -17.28 14.34 -14.21
C PRO A 5 -18.54 13.71 -13.61
N ARG A 6 -19.03 12.69 -14.26
CA ARG A 6 -20.29 11.99 -13.97
C ARG A 6 -20.19 11.15 -12.70
N PHE A 7 -20.69 11.66 -11.59
CA PHE A 7 -21.02 10.92 -10.37
C PHE A 7 -22.25 10.03 -10.58
N ARG A 8 -22.16 8.92 -11.31
CA ARG A 8 -23.36 8.10 -11.61
C ARG A 8 -23.33 6.66 -11.13
N THR A 9 -22.26 6.16 -10.52
CA THR A 9 -22.17 4.72 -10.20
C THR A 9 -22.02 4.36 -8.72
N LEU A 10 -21.78 5.32 -7.82
CA LEU A 10 -21.65 5.06 -6.37
C LEU A 10 -22.92 5.29 -5.55
N VAL A 11 -23.90 6.02 -6.10
CA VAL A 11 -25.15 6.35 -5.39
C VAL A 11 -26.07 5.14 -5.13
N PRO A 12 -26.19 4.12 -6.02
CA PRO A 12 -27.12 3.02 -5.77
C PRO A 12 -26.70 2.06 -4.66
N LEU A 13 -25.41 1.88 -4.38
CA LEU A 13 -24.94 0.96 -3.32
C LEU A 13 -25.08 1.56 -1.93
N LEU A 14 -24.83 2.85 -1.79
CA LEU A 14 -25.03 3.60 -0.53
C LEU A 14 -26.53 3.79 -0.24
N LEU A 15 -27.38 3.97 -1.26
CA LEU A 15 -28.83 4.05 -1.09
C LEU A 15 -29.46 2.70 -0.73
N LEU A 16 -28.90 1.57 -1.19
CA LEU A 16 -29.37 0.24 -0.75
C LEU A 16 -29.05 -0.03 0.72
N LEU A 17 -27.93 0.49 1.24
CA LEU A 17 -27.60 0.42 2.67
C LEU A 17 -28.44 1.38 3.51
N ALA A 18 -28.80 2.55 2.98
CA ALA A 18 -29.63 3.52 3.69
C ALA A 18 -31.13 3.18 3.64
N THR A 19 -31.64 2.59 2.57
CA THR A 19 -33.06 2.19 2.47
C THR A 19 -33.34 0.89 3.21
N GLY A 20 -32.35 0.01 3.43
CA GLY A 20 -32.49 -1.18 4.27
C GLY A 20 -32.72 -0.85 5.74
N ALA A 21 -32.26 0.32 6.21
CA ALA A 21 -32.45 0.76 7.59
C ALA A 21 -33.88 1.27 7.91
N TYR A 22 -34.65 1.65 6.88
CA TYR A 22 -36.01 2.20 7.10
C TYR A 22 -37.15 1.18 7.01
N ALA A 23 -36.89 -0.04 6.56
CA ALA A 23 -37.93 -1.03 6.27
C ALA A 23 -37.88 -2.30 7.13
N ALA A 24 -37.03 -2.38 8.15
CA ALA A 24 -37.00 -3.54 9.04
C ALA A 24 -38.16 -3.43 10.04
N PRO A 25 -39.11 -4.37 10.07
CA PRO A 25 -40.11 -4.42 11.15
C PRO A 25 -39.39 -4.59 12.49
N LYS A 26 -39.88 -3.92 13.54
CA LYS A 26 -39.30 -3.92 14.89
C LYS A 26 -39.06 -5.33 15.50
N SER A 27 -39.59 -6.38 14.89
CA SER A 27 -39.44 -7.77 15.31
C SER A 27 -38.11 -8.43 14.86
N PHE A 28 -37.31 -7.79 14.00
CA PHE A 28 -36.03 -8.31 13.54
C PHE A 28 -34.79 -7.66 14.17
N ILE A 29 -35.03 -6.69 15.08
CA ILE A 29 -33.94 -6.15 15.91
C ILE A 29 -33.67 -7.19 16.99
N TYR A 30 -32.75 -8.10 16.69
CA TYR A 30 -32.27 -9.07 17.63
C TYR A 30 -31.52 -8.33 18.76
N GLN A 31 -31.94 -8.54 19.98
CA GLN A 31 -31.14 -8.17 21.14
C GLN A 31 -29.86 -9.03 21.09
N ALA A 32 -28.76 -8.43 20.63
CA ALA A 32 -27.46 -9.07 20.73
C ALA A 32 -27.28 -9.48 22.19
N GLN A 33 -27.30 -10.78 22.50
CA GLN A 33 -27.08 -11.25 23.87
C GLN A 33 -25.71 -10.72 24.28
N ASN A 34 -25.74 -9.79 25.23
CA ASN A 34 -24.53 -9.24 25.80
C ASN A 34 -23.71 -10.42 26.37
N PRO A 35 -22.46 -10.66 25.88
CA PRO A 35 -21.63 -11.76 26.37
C PRO A 35 -21.37 -11.69 27.88
N PHE A 36 -21.70 -10.55 28.51
CA PHE A 36 -21.60 -10.31 29.94
C PHE A 36 -22.95 -10.46 30.69
N ASP A 37 -24.03 -10.84 30.00
CA ASP A 37 -25.33 -11.07 30.62
C ASP A 37 -25.37 -12.49 31.19
N ASN A 38 -25.27 -12.60 32.52
CA ASN A 38 -25.02 -13.85 33.26
C ASN A 38 -26.28 -14.69 33.52
N ASN A 39 -27.42 -14.40 32.86
CA ASN A 39 -28.69 -14.85 33.45
C ASN A 39 -29.23 -16.20 32.98
N GLU A 40 -28.58 -16.95 32.10
CA GLU A 40 -29.22 -18.21 31.67
C GLU A 40 -28.38 -19.49 31.68
N ASP A 41 -27.04 -19.44 31.85
CA ASP A 41 -26.20 -20.64 31.69
C ASP A 41 -25.33 -21.02 32.91
N GLY A 42 -25.65 -20.60 34.11
CA GLY A 42 -25.01 -21.12 35.34
C GLY A 42 -23.50 -20.84 35.45
N LEU A 43 -22.98 -19.82 34.75
CA LEU A 43 -21.65 -19.34 35.02
C LEU A 43 -21.59 -18.62 36.36
N PRO A 44 -20.57 -18.86 37.21
CA PRO A 44 -20.49 -18.26 38.52
C PRO A 44 -20.53 -16.75 38.41
N ASP A 45 -21.35 -16.12 39.27
CA ASP A 45 -21.34 -14.68 39.51
C ASP A 45 -19.94 -14.27 39.94
N LEU A 46 -19.19 -13.70 39.01
CA LEU A 46 -17.89 -13.15 39.30
C LEU A 46 -18.09 -11.87 40.08
N GLY A 47 -18.07 -12.04 41.38
CA GLY A 47 -18.40 -11.09 42.41
C GLY A 47 -18.05 -9.66 42.08
N MET A 48 -18.93 -8.74 42.39
CA MET A 48 -18.77 -7.31 42.23
C MET A 48 -17.44 -6.83 42.81
N ALA A 49 -16.42 -6.65 41.96
CA ALA A 49 -15.24 -5.91 42.35
C ALA A 49 -15.66 -4.46 42.62
N THR A 50 -15.44 -4.01 43.83
CA THR A 50 -15.65 -2.62 44.26
C THR A 50 -14.89 -1.68 43.28
N PRO A 51 -15.52 -0.63 42.77
CA PRO A 51 -14.87 0.28 41.86
C PRO A 51 -13.84 1.11 42.65
N THR A 52 -12.62 0.83 42.47
CA THR A 52 -11.56 1.75 42.81
C THR A 52 -11.27 2.59 41.56
N GLY A 53 -11.49 3.90 41.65
CA GLY A 53 -11.19 4.87 40.58
C GLY A 53 -9.71 4.94 40.18
N GLU A 54 -8.91 3.95 40.53
CA GLU A 54 -7.52 3.77 40.16
C GLU A 54 -7.35 3.26 38.71
N SER A 55 -8.27 2.42 38.22
CA SER A 55 -8.19 1.88 36.85
C SER A 55 -8.41 2.97 35.80
N GLU A 56 -9.27 3.94 36.08
CA GLU A 56 -9.53 5.08 35.18
C GLU A 56 -8.31 6.04 35.15
N LYS A 57 -7.69 6.27 36.32
CA LYS A 57 -6.47 7.07 36.40
C LYS A 57 -5.30 6.39 35.69
N HIS A 58 -5.12 5.08 35.87
CA HIS A 58 -4.09 4.31 35.16
C HIS A 58 -4.29 4.31 33.64
N LEU A 59 -5.54 4.21 33.17
CA LEU A 59 -5.83 4.30 31.74
C LEU A 59 -5.48 5.68 31.18
N ALA A 60 -5.87 6.74 31.90
CA ALA A 60 -5.57 8.13 31.51
C ALA A 60 -4.06 8.42 31.57
N GLU A 61 -3.35 7.88 32.57
CA GLU A 61 -1.88 8.00 32.66
C GLU A 61 -1.17 7.24 31.55
N MET A 62 -1.62 6.02 31.17
CA MET A 62 -1.05 5.26 30.06
C MET A 62 -1.34 5.92 28.71
N ALA A 63 -2.58 6.42 28.50
CA ALA A 63 -2.93 7.14 27.29
C ALA A 63 -2.12 8.45 27.15
N LYS A 64 -1.90 9.14 28.27
CA LYS A 64 -1.04 10.34 28.35
C LYS A 64 0.43 10.01 28.06
N ALA A 65 0.97 8.95 28.67
CA ALA A 65 2.34 8.51 28.46
C ALA A 65 2.59 8.09 27.00
N PHE A 66 1.62 7.40 26.38
CA PHE A 66 1.69 7.06 24.95
C PHE A 66 1.62 8.33 24.07
N GLY A 67 0.73 9.26 24.39
CA GLY A 67 0.64 10.55 23.72
C GLY A 67 1.93 11.38 23.84
N GLU A 68 2.53 11.41 25.04
CA GLU A 68 3.80 12.12 25.30
C GLU A 68 5.00 11.45 24.61
N ALA A 69 5.04 10.12 24.53
CA ALA A 69 6.08 9.37 23.82
C ALA A 69 6.01 9.58 22.29
N SER A 70 4.81 9.75 21.74
CA SER A 70 4.60 10.06 20.31
C SER A 70 4.80 11.54 19.96
N MET A 71 4.89 12.43 20.96
CA MET A 71 5.00 13.90 20.80
C MET A 71 6.43 14.45 20.93
N THR A 72 7.45 13.61 20.95
CA THR A 72 8.81 14.08 21.29
C THR A 72 9.52 14.86 20.17
N ASP A 73 8.90 15.08 19.03
CA ASP A 73 9.46 15.90 17.97
C ASP A 73 8.55 17.08 17.60
N ASN A 74 9.10 18.31 17.68
CA ASN A 74 8.38 19.58 17.67
C ASN A 74 7.96 20.08 16.27
N GLY A 75 7.53 19.19 15.37
CA GLY A 75 7.20 19.51 14.00
C GLY A 75 5.78 19.17 13.54
N LEU A 76 4.81 19.06 14.43
CA LEU A 76 3.45 18.63 14.10
C LEU A 76 2.74 19.54 13.10
N THR A 77 2.29 18.97 11.98
CA THR A 77 1.41 19.63 11.02
C THR A 77 0.00 19.81 11.58
N THR A 78 -0.80 20.70 11.00
CA THR A 78 -2.21 20.95 11.39
C THR A 78 -3.04 19.66 11.32
N GLU A 79 -2.69 18.73 10.46
CA GLU A 79 -3.34 17.44 10.26
C GLU A 79 -3.04 16.46 11.40
N GLU A 80 -1.80 16.44 11.90
CA GLU A 80 -1.40 15.64 13.06
C GLU A 80 -2.06 16.17 14.34
N GLN A 81 -2.20 17.47 14.49
CA GLN A 81 -2.98 18.09 15.57
C GLN A 81 -4.46 17.71 15.52
N ALA A 82 -5.05 17.63 14.33
CA ALA A 82 -6.42 17.16 14.14
C ALA A 82 -6.61 15.69 14.49
N ARG A 83 -5.62 14.86 14.20
CA ARG A 83 -5.61 13.42 14.58
C ARG A 83 -5.51 13.22 16.08
N LEU A 84 -4.63 13.97 16.74
CA LEU A 84 -4.51 13.96 18.20
C LEU A 84 -5.76 14.50 18.87
N PHE A 85 -6.40 15.51 18.30
CA PHE A 85 -7.67 16.05 18.75
C PHE A 85 -8.80 15.01 18.60
N ALA A 86 -8.87 14.28 17.47
CA ALA A 86 -9.80 13.19 17.27
C ALA A 86 -9.56 12.04 18.27
N PHE A 87 -8.29 11.75 18.59
CA PHE A 87 -7.94 10.76 19.60
C PHE A 87 -8.32 11.20 21.01
N SER A 88 -8.00 12.45 21.39
CA SER A 88 -8.43 12.99 22.68
C SER A 88 -9.96 12.98 22.82
N HIS A 89 -10.68 13.33 21.76
CA HIS A 89 -12.15 13.26 21.75
C HIS A 89 -12.71 11.85 21.86
N VAL A 90 -12.07 10.85 21.27
CA VAL A 90 -12.45 9.44 21.48
C VAL A 90 -12.18 9.02 22.92
N CYS A 91 -11.05 9.41 23.50
CA CYS A 91 -10.72 9.17 24.91
C CYS A 91 -11.65 9.94 25.84
N ASP A 92 -11.97 11.19 25.52
CA ASP A 92 -12.90 12.03 26.30
C ASP A 92 -14.34 11.54 26.18
N ALA A 93 -14.79 11.11 25.01
CA ALA A 93 -16.11 10.49 24.82
C ALA A 93 -16.25 9.13 25.54
N VAL A 94 -15.14 8.42 25.71
CA VAL A 94 -15.08 7.19 26.52
C VAL A 94 -15.02 7.52 28.02
N SER A 95 -14.45 8.66 28.41
CA SER A 95 -14.27 9.12 29.80
C SER A 95 -15.47 9.92 30.32
N GLU A 96 -16.07 10.78 29.49
CA GLU A 96 -17.29 11.51 29.82
C GLU A 96 -18.48 10.63 29.56
N GLN A 97 -19.05 10.15 30.69
CA GLN A 97 -20.38 9.61 30.83
C GLN A 97 -21.19 9.54 29.52
N VAL A 98 -21.06 8.43 28.80
CA VAL A 98 -22.08 8.04 27.84
C VAL A 98 -23.36 7.94 28.64
N ASN A 99 -24.25 8.92 28.50
CA ASN A 99 -25.53 8.96 29.19
C ASN A 99 -26.23 7.60 28.99
N GLN A 100 -26.66 6.95 30.06
CA GLN A 100 -27.36 5.64 30.03
C GLN A 100 -28.51 5.61 29.01
N GLN A 101 -29.10 6.76 28.68
CA GLN A 101 -30.13 6.90 27.64
C GLN A 101 -29.59 6.72 26.21
N ILE A 102 -28.34 7.14 25.92
CA ILE A 102 -27.68 6.96 24.63
C ILE A 102 -27.24 5.51 24.51
N GLU A 103 -26.74 4.88 25.56
CA GLU A 103 -26.36 3.46 25.57
C GLU A 103 -27.53 2.54 25.21
N SER A 104 -28.74 2.77 25.77
CA SER A 104 -29.89 1.95 25.43
C SER A 104 -30.35 2.08 23.98
N TRP A 105 -30.08 3.21 23.37
CA TRP A 105 -30.42 3.46 21.95
C TRP A 105 -29.38 2.88 20.98
N LEU A 106 -28.11 2.80 21.40
CA LEU A 106 -27.00 2.25 20.63
C LEU A 106 -26.76 0.75 20.86
N GLN A 107 -27.44 0.12 21.81
CA GLN A 107 -27.31 -1.31 22.11
C GLN A 107 -27.35 -2.26 20.91
N PRO A 108 -28.14 -2.03 19.83
CA PRO A 108 -28.14 -2.89 18.66
C PRO A 108 -27.00 -2.61 17.67
N TRP A 109 -26.09 -1.67 17.95
CA TRP A 109 -25.19 -1.10 16.94
C TRP A 109 -23.77 -1.69 16.91
N GLY A 110 -23.50 -2.73 17.71
CA GLY A 110 -22.27 -3.53 17.61
C GLY A 110 -21.03 -2.93 18.28
N ASN A 111 -19.89 -3.01 17.62
CA ASN A 111 -18.59 -2.60 18.17
C ASN A 111 -17.96 -1.50 17.34
N ALA A 112 -17.50 -0.44 17.96
CA ALA A 112 -16.58 0.51 17.36
C ALA A 112 -15.15 0.21 17.83
N SER A 113 -14.20 0.24 16.94
CA SER A 113 -12.79 0.09 17.29
C SER A 113 -11.93 1.12 16.57
N VAL A 114 -10.94 1.65 17.27
CA VAL A 114 -9.91 2.52 16.73
C VAL A 114 -8.57 1.87 17.05
N ASN A 115 -7.76 1.67 16.03
CA ASN A 115 -6.40 1.16 16.14
C ASN A 115 -5.44 2.24 15.69
N LEU A 116 -4.62 2.74 16.60
CA LEU A 116 -3.57 3.69 16.31
C LEU A 116 -2.25 2.91 16.19
N LEU A 117 -1.60 3.04 15.06
CA LEU A 117 -0.30 2.47 14.77
C LEU A 117 0.71 3.62 14.63
N VAL A 118 1.89 3.43 15.17
CA VAL A 118 3.01 4.36 15.02
C VAL A 118 4.21 3.55 14.56
N ASP A 119 4.83 3.94 13.46
CA ASP A 119 6.06 3.34 12.95
C ASP A 119 7.31 3.94 13.62
N GLU A 120 8.50 3.47 13.20
CA GLU A 120 9.79 3.96 13.71
C GLU A 120 10.06 5.44 13.37
N GLU A 121 9.37 5.97 12.35
CA GLU A 121 9.49 7.36 11.92
C GLU A 121 8.45 8.28 12.60
N GLY A 122 7.59 7.72 13.45
CA GLY A 122 6.52 8.45 14.13
C GLY A 122 5.29 8.70 13.26
N LYS A 123 5.16 8.05 12.09
CA LYS A 123 4.00 8.16 11.20
C LYS A 123 2.86 7.27 11.67
N PHE A 124 1.62 7.71 11.43
CA PHE A 124 0.41 6.98 11.78
C PHE A 124 -0.17 6.14 10.64
N THR A 125 0.65 5.79 9.67
CA THR A 125 0.26 4.98 8.51
C THR A 125 -0.29 3.61 8.94
N GLY A 126 -1.46 3.24 8.42
CA GLY A 126 -2.17 2.02 8.80
C GLY A 126 -3.09 2.15 10.01
N SER A 127 -3.09 3.30 10.71
CA SER A 127 -4.09 3.58 11.75
C SER A 127 -5.49 3.52 11.16
N HIS A 128 -6.42 2.85 11.84
CA HIS A 128 -7.76 2.67 11.31
C HIS A 128 -8.85 2.71 12.38
N GLY A 129 -10.00 3.26 11.99
CA GLY A 129 -11.25 3.16 12.72
C GLY A 129 -12.21 2.22 12.01
N SER A 130 -12.94 1.41 12.76
CA SER A 130 -13.96 0.53 12.20
C SER A 130 -15.18 0.43 13.08
N TRP A 131 -16.32 0.22 12.45
CA TRP A 131 -17.60 -0.01 13.07
C TRP A 131 -18.18 -1.31 12.56
N PHE A 132 -18.25 -2.32 13.45
CA PHE A 132 -18.79 -3.64 13.19
C PHE A 132 -20.25 -3.68 13.64
N ILE A 133 -21.17 -3.99 12.74
CA ILE A 133 -22.63 -3.94 12.92
C ILE A 133 -23.21 -5.33 12.72
N PRO A 134 -23.59 -6.06 13.78
CA PRO A 134 -24.34 -7.29 13.67
C PRO A 134 -25.79 -6.97 13.31
N TRP A 135 -26.32 -7.58 12.26
CA TRP A 135 -27.71 -7.36 11.84
C TRP A 135 -28.58 -8.61 11.87
N GLN A 136 -27.97 -9.77 11.96
CA GLN A 136 -28.67 -11.02 12.24
C GLN A 136 -27.78 -11.90 13.11
N ASP A 137 -28.24 -12.16 14.34
CA ASP A 137 -27.54 -12.99 15.29
C ASP A 137 -28.49 -14.01 15.89
N ASN A 138 -28.10 -15.28 15.85
CA ASN A 138 -28.73 -16.35 16.57
C ASN A 138 -27.67 -17.32 17.10
N ASN A 139 -28.04 -18.31 17.89
CA ASN A 139 -27.07 -19.23 18.51
C ASN A 139 -26.23 -20.05 17.50
N ARG A 140 -26.58 -20.04 16.22
CA ARG A 140 -25.91 -20.83 15.18
C ARG A 140 -25.09 -19.98 14.22
N TYR A 141 -25.57 -18.80 13.88
CA TYR A 141 -24.87 -17.92 12.92
C TYR A 141 -25.05 -16.45 13.25
N LEU A 142 -24.08 -15.67 12.80
CA LEU A 142 -24.02 -14.22 12.89
C LEU A 142 -23.80 -13.67 11.49
N SER A 143 -24.69 -12.80 11.02
CA SER A 143 -24.47 -11.99 9.81
C SER A 143 -24.19 -10.56 10.22
N TRP A 144 -23.19 -9.93 9.56
CA TRP A 144 -22.69 -8.64 9.96
C TRP A 144 -22.26 -7.79 8.78
N SER A 145 -22.18 -6.50 9.00
CA SER A 145 -21.51 -5.54 8.12
C SER A 145 -20.46 -4.76 8.93
N GLN A 146 -19.51 -4.19 8.21
CA GLN A 146 -18.47 -3.34 8.77
C GLN A 146 -18.23 -2.15 7.88
N LEU A 147 -18.06 -0.99 8.47
CA LEU A 147 -17.57 0.22 7.82
C LEU A 147 -16.27 0.62 8.50
N GLY A 148 -15.36 1.24 7.76
CA GLY A 148 -14.11 1.70 8.34
C GLY A 148 -13.39 2.72 7.48
N LEU A 149 -12.42 3.37 8.13
CA LEU A 149 -11.49 4.32 7.53
C LEU A 149 -10.10 3.95 7.99
N THR A 150 -9.15 3.93 7.05
CA THR A 150 -7.74 3.64 7.32
C THR A 150 -6.90 4.78 6.79
N GLN A 151 -5.96 5.26 7.63
CA GLN A 151 -5.01 6.28 7.23
C GLN A 151 -3.94 5.68 6.34
N GLN A 152 -3.74 6.24 5.15
CA GLN A 152 -2.59 6.03 4.28
C GLN A 152 -1.71 7.29 4.30
N GLU A 153 -0.47 7.19 3.85
CA GLU A 153 0.51 8.29 3.92
C GLU A 153 -0.02 9.58 3.26
N GLU A 154 -0.68 9.47 2.11
CA GLU A 154 -1.20 10.58 1.32
C GLU A 154 -2.72 10.59 1.17
N GLY A 155 -3.46 9.89 2.06
CA GLY A 155 -4.92 9.87 1.91
C GLY A 155 -5.66 8.94 2.87
N LEU A 156 -6.95 8.80 2.64
CA LEU A 156 -7.85 7.97 3.42
C LEU A 156 -8.40 6.82 2.58
N VAL A 157 -8.35 5.62 3.15
CA VAL A 157 -9.00 4.44 2.57
C VAL A 157 -10.32 4.20 3.29
N GLY A 158 -11.42 4.36 2.57
CA GLY A 158 -12.73 3.92 3.02
C GLY A 158 -12.90 2.42 2.75
N ASN A 159 -13.43 1.68 3.70
CA ASN A 159 -13.77 0.28 3.53
C ASN A 159 -15.20 -0.04 3.96
N ALA A 160 -15.83 -0.95 3.24
CA ALA A 160 -17.12 -1.52 3.57
C ALA A 160 -17.09 -3.03 3.38
N GLY A 161 -17.57 -3.77 4.36
CA GLY A 161 -17.56 -5.23 4.33
C GLY A 161 -18.84 -5.85 4.83
N ILE A 162 -19.09 -7.06 4.39
CA ILE A 162 -20.14 -7.93 4.88
C ILE A 162 -19.58 -9.33 5.11
N GLY A 163 -20.16 -10.05 6.04
CA GLY A 163 -19.73 -11.41 6.31
C GLY A 163 -20.74 -12.18 7.13
N GLN A 164 -20.44 -13.47 7.26
CA GLN A 164 -21.22 -14.38 8.07
C GLN A 164 -20.30 -15.30 8.85
N ARG A 165 -20.65 -15.58 10.10
CA ARG A 165 -20.00 -16.52 11.00
C ARG A 165 -20.99 -17.56 11.47
N TRP A 166 -20.54 -18.80 11.65
CA TRP A 166 -21.37 -19.88 12.19
C TRP A 166 -20.55 -20.79 13.10
N VAL A 167 -21.23 -21.34 14.09
CA VAL A 167 -20.62 -22.27 15.04
C VAL A 167 -20.57 -23.68 14.45
N ALA A 168 -19.38 -24.27 14.40
CA ALA A 168 -19.11 -25.62 13.94
C ALA A 168 -18.33 -26.38 15.02
N GLY A 169 -19.01 -27.06 15.91
CA GLY A 169 -18.42 -27.71 17.07
C GLY A 169 -17.73 -26.72 18.01
N ARG A 170 -16.40 -26.84 18.14
CA ARG A 170 -15.55 -25.94 18.96
C ARG A 170 -14.93 -24.79 18.17
N TRP A 171 -15.37 -24.58 16.93
CA TRP A 171 -14.87 -23.56 16.04
C TRP A 171 -15.98 -22.60 15.64
N LEU A 172 -15.62 -21.34 15.49
CA LEU A 172 -16.40 -20.32 14.81
C LEU A 172 -15.79 -20.16 13.42
N LEU A 173 -16.52 -20.61 12.40
CA LEU A 173 -16.10 -20.46 11.02
C LEU A 173 -16.76 -19.23 10.42
N GLY A 174 -16.09 -18.57 9.47
CA GLY A 174 -16.65 -17.40 8.82
C GLY A 174 -16.07 -17.15 7.45
N TYR A 175 -16.81 -16.38 6.67
CA TYR A 175 -16.35 -15.76 5.43
C TYR A 175 -16.79 -14.30 5.37
N ASN A 176 -16.06 -13.53 4.61
CA ASN A 176 -16.36 -12.12 4.42
C ASN A 176 -15.91 -11.63 3.05
N THR A 177 -16.47 -10.52 2.64
CA THR A 177 -16.02 -9.75 1.49
C THR A 177 -15.96 -8.27 1.85
N PHE A 178 -14.96 -7.59 1.30
CA PHE A 178 -14.72 -6.17 1.52
C PHE A 178 -14.53 -5.45 0.19
N TYR A 179 -14.95 -4.20 0.18
CA TYR A 179 -14.63 -3.22 -0.82
C TYR A 179 -13.82 -2.11 -0.16
N ASP A 180 -12.61 -1.85 -0.65
CA ASP A 180 -11.74 -0.78 -0.22
C ASP A 180 -11.58 0.25 -1.33
N ASN A 181 -11.59 1.52 -0.97
CA ASN A 181 -11.41 2.63 -1.90
C ASN A 181 -10.47 3.67 -1.28
N LEU A 182 -9.34 3.93 -1.92
CA LEU A 182 -8.50 5.08 -1.65
C LEU A 182 -9.21 6.30 -2.23
N LEU A 183 -9.75 7.14 -1.34
CA LEU A 183 -10.77 8.14 -1.68
C LEU A 183 -10.24 9.22 -2.62
N ASP A 184 -9.01 9.69 -2.38
CA ASP A 184 -8.42 10.79 -3.11
C ASP A 184 -8.03 10.40 -4.55
N GLU A 185 -7.61 9.15 -4.75
CA GLU A 185 -7.10 8.66 -6.03
C GLU A 185 -8.06 7.70 -6.74
N ASN A 186 -9.18 7.39 -6.09
CA ASN A 186 -10.20 6.49 -6.61
C ASN A 186 -9.64 5.12 -7.04
N LEU A 187 -8.68 4.61 -6.26
CA LEU A 187 -8.16 3.26 -6.39
C LEU A 187 -9.01 2.31 -5.57
N GLN A 188 -9.34 1.16 -6.15
CA GLN A 188 -10.33 0.24 -5.60
C GLN A 188 -9.82 -1.19 -5.61
N ARG A 189 -10.13 -1.94 -4.53
CA ARG A 189 -9.93 -3.40 -4.47
C ARG A 189 -11.11 -4.10 -3.82
N ALA A 190 -11.32 -5.36 -4.21
CA ALA A 190 -12.14 -6.31 -3.47
C ALA A 190 -11.26 -7.19 -2.59
N GLY A 191 -11.72 -7.50 -1.39
CA GLY A 191 -11.14 -8.49 -0.50
C GLY A 191 -12.11 -9.65 -0.28
N LEU A 192 -11.59 -10.87 -0.28
CA LEU A 192 -12.31 -12.08 0.12
C LEU A 192 -11.59 -12.69 1.29
N GLY A 193 -12.28 -12.98 2.39
CA GLY A 193 -11.70 -13.53 3.60
C GLY A 193 -12.41 -14.80 4.07
N ALA A 194 -11.62 -15.68 4.68
CA ALA A 194 -12.08 -16.85 5.40
C ALA A 194 -11.47 -16.86 6.79
N GLU A 195 -12.24 -17.28 7.79
CA GLU A 195 -11.83 -17.31 9.20
C GLU A 195 -12.23 -18.61 9.86
N ALA A 196 -11.35 -19.09 10.75
CA ALA A 196 -11.60 -20.24 11.61
C ALA A 196 -11.05 -19.93 13.01
N TRP A 197 -11.95 -19.68 13.97
CA TRP A 197 -11.60 -19.25 15.32
C TRP A 197 -11.94 -20.34 16.32
N GLY A 198 -10.90 -20.82 16.99
CA GLY A 198 -11.00 -21.69 18.16
C GLY A 198 -10.89 -20.87 19.43
N GLU A 199 -10.88 -21.55 20.58
CA GLU A 199 -10.83 -20.92 21.90
C GLU A 199 -9.55 -20.11 22.13
N ASN A 200 -8.39 -20.68 21.75
CA ASN A 200 -7.08 -20.04 21.92
C ASN A 200 -6.31 -19.85 20.60
N LEU A 201 -6.95 -20.11 19.46
CA LEU A 201 -6.32 -20.00 18.14
C LEU A 201 -7.32 -19.41 17.15
N ARG A 202 -6.88 -18.40 16.42
CA ARG A 202 -7.61 -17.84 15.27
C ARG A 202 -6.76 -17.97 14.04
N LEU A 203 -7.38 -18.45 12.98
CA LEU A 203 -6.81 -18.53 11.65
C LEU A 203 -7.63 -17.62 10.73
N SER A 204 -6.97 -16.86 9.89
CA SER A 204 -7.59 -16.08 8.82
C SER A 204 -6.77 -16.20 7.55
N ALA A 205 -7.45 -16.14 6.41
CA ALA A 205 -6.84 -16.06 5.10
C ALA A 205 -7.63 -15.08 4.24
N ASN A 206 -6.94 -14.15 3.60
CA ASN A 206 -7.54 -13.11 2.79
C ASN A 206 -6.89 -13.08 1.41
N TYR A 207 -7.69 -12.76 0.40
CA TYR A 207 -7.24 -12.51 -0.96
C TYR A 207 -7.73 -11.14 -1.42
N TYR A 208 -6.86 -10.40 -2.08
CA TYR A 208 -7.10 -9.04 -2.54
C TYR A 208 -6.97 -8.94 -4.04
N GLN A 209 -8.00 -8.37 -4.69
CA GLN A 209 -8.07 -8.18 -6.13
C GLN A 209 -8.32 -6.70 -6.44
N PRO A 210 -7.42 -6.03 -7.19
CA PRO A 210 -7.70 -4.68 -7.68
C PRO A 210 -8.92 -4.70 -8.61
N LEU A 211 -9.80 -3.72 -8.45
CA LEU A 211 -10.99 -3.50 -9.27
C LEU A 211 -10.79 -2.37 -10.27
N ALA A 212 -10.00 -1.36 -9.91
CA ALA A 212 -9.61 -0.27 -10.78
C ALA A 212 -8.35 -0.63 -11.57
N GLY A 213 -8.23 -0.08 -12.79
CA GLY A 213 -7.00 -0.10 -13.57
C GLY A 213 -5.94 0.88 -13.01
N TRP A 214 -4.89 1.06 -13.77
CA TRP A 214 -3.86 2.04 -13.49
C TRP A 214 -4.40 3.46 -13.47
N ARG A 215 -3.92 4.28 -12.53
CA ARG A 215 -4.23 5.70 -12.39
C ARG A 215 -2.92 6.49 -12.29
N ASP A 216 -2.93 7.70 -12.81
CA ASP A 216 -1.78 8.60 -12.71
C ASP A 216 -1.52 8.92 -11.22
N SER A 217 -0.33 8.60 -10.74
CA SER A 217 0.21 9.02 -9.43
C SER A 217 0.97 10.33 -9.58
N SER A 218 1.65 10.47 -10.72
CA SER A 218 2.38 11.67 -11.11
C SER A 218 2.38 11.81 -12.64
N THR A 219 3.05 12.86 -13.15
CA THR A 219 3.26 13.07 -14.59
C THR A 219 4.06 11.96 -15.27
N VAL A 220 4.78 11.15 -14.50
CA VAL A 220 5.72 10.13 -14.99
C VAL A 220 5.44 8.72 -14.44
N GLU A 221 4.46 8.59 -13.56
CA GLU A 221 4.16 7.33 -12.86
C GLU A 221 2.67 7.08 -12.73
N GLU A 222 2.27 5.83 -12.89
CA GLU A 222 0.92 5.32 -12.61
C GLU A 222 0.96 4.35 -11.44
N GLN A 223 -0.16 4.25 -10.73
CA GLN A 223 -0.33 3.35 -9.60
C GLN A 223 -1.64 2.58 -9.67
N ARG A 224 -1.69 1.47 -8.97
CA ARG A 224 -2.91 0.70 -8.69
C ARG A 224 -2.78 -0.04 -7.36
N MET A 225 -3.87 -0.50 -6.80
CA MET A 225 -3.81 -1.44 -5.67
C MET A 225 -3.23 -2.77 -6.16
N ALA A 226 -2.29 -3.35 -5.39
CA ALA A 226 -1.66 -4.61 -5.74
C ALA A 226 -2.59 -5.80 -5.46
N ARG A 227 -2.49 -6.83 -6.30
CA ARG A 227 -3.11 -8.13 -6.06
C ARG A 227 -2.25 -8.92 -5.07
N GLY A 228 -2.88 -9.58 -4.09
CA GLY A 228 -2.12 -10.36 -3.13
C GLY A 228 -2.99 -11.17 -2.19
N TYR A 229 -2.35 -11.79 -1.21
CA TYR A 229 -3.03 -12.53 -0.15
C TYR A 229 -2.25 -12.45 1.15
N ASP A 230 -2.93 -12.67 2.25
CA ASP A 230 -2.34 -12.92 3.56
C ASP A 230 -2.97 -14.13 4.25
N VAL A 231 -2.17 -14.74 5.12
CA VAL A 231 -2.62 -15.80 6.03
C VAL A 231 -2.09 -15.47 7.41
N THR A 232 -2.96 -15.41 8.40
CA THR A 232 -2.61 -15.05 9.77
C THR A 232 -3.04 -16.15 10.74
N ALA A 233 -2.14 -16.51 11.64
CA ALA A 233 -2.41 -17.32 12.82
C ALA A 233 -2.18 -16.48 14.08
N LYS A 234 -3.17 -16.41 14.97
CA LYS A 234 -3.12 -15.67 16.23
C LYS A 234 -3.47 -16.59 17.38
N ALA A 235 -2.59 -16.66 18.38
CA ALA A 235 -2.74 -17.58 19.50
C ALA A 235 -2.66 -16.88 20.85
N TRP A 236 -3.50 -17.31 21.80
CA TRP A 236 -3.51 -16.86 23.20
C TRP A 236 -2.94 -17.94 24.11
N LEU A 237 -2.24 -17.50 25.16
CA LEU A 237 -1.83 -18.43 26.20
C LEU A 237 -3.06 -18.89 27.00
N PRO A 238 -3.31 -20.21 27.14
CA PRO A 238 -4.51 -20.71 27.82
C PRO A 238 -4.65 -20.28 29.27
N PHE A 239 -3.53 -20.00 29.94
CA PHE A 239 -3.46 -19.58 31.34
C PHE A 239 -3.33 -18.06 31.52
N PHE A 240 -3.13 -17.31 30.44
CA PHE A 240 -2.95 -15.86 30.47
C PHE A 240 -3.54 -15.19 29.22
N HIS A 241 -4.85 -14.95 29.25
CA HIS A 241 -5.64 -14.45 28.12
C HIS A 241 -5.34 -12.98 27.74
N HIS A 242 -4.55 -12.28 28.55
CA HIS A 242 -4.13 -10.91 28.29
C HIS A 242 -3.07 -10.80 27.18
N LEU A 243 -2.36 -11.88 26.91
CA LEU A 243 -1.26 -11.89 25.95
C LEU A 243 -1.59 -12.81 24.78
N ASN A 244 -1.39 -12.31 23.56
CA ASN A 244 -1.41 -13.14 22.38
C ASN A 244 -0.22 -12.86 21.48
N THR A 245 0.09 -13.83 20.65
CA THR A 245 1.08 -13.72 19.59
C THR A 245 0.41 -13.97 18.25
N SER A 246 0.91 -13.34 17.20
CA SER A 246 0.45 -13.58 15.84
C SER A 246 1.63 -13.78 14.90
N VAL A 247 1.41 -14.60 13.89
CA VAL A 247 2.29 -14.76 12.74
C VAL A 247 1.44 -14.58 11.50
N SER A 248 1.82 -13.64 10.67
CA SER A 248 1.19 -13.42 9.37
C SER A 248 2.21 -13.61 8.27
N PHE A 249 1.77 -14.26 7.21
CA PHE A 249 2.48 -14.38 5.95
C PHE A 249 1.69 -13.61 4.90
N GLU A 250 2.35 -12.72 4.17
CA GLU A 250 1.73 -11.93 3.12
C GLU A 250 2.57 -11.91 1.86
N GLN A 251 1.91 -12.02 0.71
CA GLN A 251 2.53 -11.92 -0.59
C GLN A 251 1.66 -11.10 -1.54
N TYR A 252 2.31 -10.21 -2.26
CA TYR A 252 1.68 -9.42 -3.30
C TYR A 252 2.38 -9.64 -4.63
N PHE A 253 1.66 -9.41 -5.74
CA PHE A 253 2.13 -9.72 -7.08
C PHE A 253 2.16 -8.45 -7.94
N GLY A 254 3.30 -8.22 -8.58
CA GLY A 254 3.55 -7.10 -9.47
C GLY A 254 5.03 -6.84 -9.63
N ASP A 255 5.39 -5.95 -10.55
CA ASP A 255 6.80 -5.66 -10.86
C ASP A 255 7.44 -4.65 -9.89
N ASN A 256 6.64 -3.75 -9.33
CA ASN A 256 7.11 -2.66 -8.46
C ASN A 256 6.08 -2.39 -7.36
N VAL A 257 5.98 -3.31 -6.41
CA VAL A 257 4.99 -3.33 -5.32
C VAL A 257 5.61 -2.79 -4.04
N ASP A 258 5.04 -1.74 -3.47
CA ASP A 258 5.49 -1.17 -2.19
C ASP A 258 4.77 -1.83 -1.01
N LEU A 259 5.30 -2.98 -0.59
CA LEU A 259 4.76 -3.76 0.54
C LEU A 259 5.01 -3.10 1.89
N PHE A 260 6.01 -2.26 2.01
CA PHE A 260 6.43 -1.63 3.26
C PHE A 260 5.97 -0.18 3.40
N HIS A 261 5.27 0.36 2.39
CA HIS A 261 4.84 1.76 2.34
C HIS A 261 6.02 2.74 2.51
N SER A 262 7.16 2.39 1.92
CA SER A 262 8.42 3.13 2.02
C SER A 262 8.76 3.94 0.76
N GLY A 263 7.88 3.93 -0.24
CA GLY A 263 8.15 4.50 -1.56
C GLY A 263 9.08 3.63 -2.43
N THR A 264 9.49 2.46 -1.92
CA THR A 264 10.34 1.52 -2.66
C THR A 264 9.57 0.27 -3.03
N GLY A 265 9.43 0.01 -4.32
CA GLY A 265 8.73 -1.17 -4.81
C GLY A 265 9.66 -2.34 -5.09
N TYR A 266 9.12 -3.55 -4.93
CA TYR A 266 9.80 -4.83 -5.13
C TYR A 266 9.00 -5.72 -6.07
N HIS A 267 9.69 -6.63 -6.76
CA HIS A 267 9.04 -7.61 -7.64
C HIS A 267 8.47 -8.76 -6.81
N ASN A 268 7.14 -8.96 -6.88
CA ASN A 268 6.39 -10.00 -6.16
C ASN A 268 6.80 -10.14 -4.68
N PRO A 269 6.80 -9.05 -3.88
CA PRO A 269 7.35 -9.07 -2.54
C PRO A 269 6.56 -9.98 -1.62
N LEU A 270 7.31 -10.58 -0.68
CA LEU A 270 6.83 -11.45 0.37
C LEU A 270 7.33 -10.94 1.71
N ALA A 271 6.49 -10.99 2.74
CA ALA A 271 6.89 -10.68 4.10
C ALA A 271 6.25 -11.60 5.13
N VAL A 272 6.95 -11.75 6.24
CA VAL A 272 6.44 -12.37 7.46
C VAL A 272 6.32 -11.29 8.52
N ASN A 273 5.16 -11.23 9.18
CA ASN A 273 4.91 -10.29 10.26
C ASN A 273 4.70 -11.07 11.57
N LEU A 274 5.46 -10.72 12.59
CA LEU A 274 5.35 -11.25 13.96
C LEU A 274 4.70 -10.18 14.83
N GLY A 275 3.62 -10.52 15.50
CA GLY A 275 2.88 -9.62 16.37
C GLY A 275 2.80 -10.12 17.80
N LEU A 276 2.79 -9.17 18.73
CA LEU A 276 2.55 -9.38 20.16
C LEU A 276 1.52 -8.36 20.63
N ASP A 277 0.41 -8.83 21.19
CA ASP A 277 -0.62 -7.96 21.73
C ASP A 277 -0.78 -8.20 23.24
N TYR A 278 -0.79 -7.13 24.00
CA TYR A 278 -1.12 -7.12 25.41
C TYR A 278 -2.42 -6.37 25.69
N THR A 279 -3.42 -7.07 26.23
CA THR A 279 -4.76 -6.53 26.51
C THR A 279 -4.96 -6.47 28.03
N PRO A 280 -4.62 -5.37 28.71
CA PRO A 280 -4.83 -5.22 30.16
C PRO A 280 -6.30 -5.23 30.53
N VAL A 281 -7.14 -4.62 29.72
CA VAL A 281 -8.61 -4.54 29.89
C VAL A 281 -9.28 -4.72 28.52
N PRO A 282 -10.55 -5.16 28.43
CA PRO A 282 -11.23 -5.37 27.16
C PRO A 282 -11.24 -4.16 26.21
N LEU A 283 -11.30 -2.95 26.78
CA LEU A 283 -11.31 -1.70 26.03
C LEU A 283 -9.98 -1.43 25.33
N LEU A 284 -8.83 -1.84 25.92
CA LEU A 284 -7.50 -1.40 25.51
C LEU A 284 -6.58 -2.59 25.19
N THR A 285 -5.88 -2.50 24.06
CA THR A 285 -4.84 -3.45 23.67
C THR A 285 -3.61 -2.67 23.17
N PHE A 286 -2.45 -3.01 23.66
CA PHE A 286 -1.17 -2.56 23.12
C PHE A 286 -0.63 -3.60 22.15
N THR A 287 -0.11 -3.16 21.02
CA THR A 287 0.42 -4.02 19.97
C THR A 287 1.88 -3.68 19.68
N ALA A 288 2.68 -4.70 19.44
CA ALA A 288 4.02 -4.57 18.87
C ALA A 288 4.14 -5.54 17.70
N ALA A 289 4.62 -5.07 16.57
CA ALA A 289 4.74 -5.90 15.38
C ALA A 289 6.09 -5.67 14.70
N HIS A 290 6.66 -6.77 14.21
CA HIS A 290 7.88 -6.79 13.42
C HIS A 290 7.61 -7.47 12.09
N LYS A 291 7.75 -6.73 10.99
CA LYS A 291 7.55 -7.20 9.62
C LYS A 291 8.91 -7.33 8.94
N GLN A 292 9.20 -8.52 8.41
CA GLN A 292 10.44 -8.85 7.73
C GLN A 292 10.15 -9.31 6.29
N GLY A 293 10.79 -8.66 5.32
CA GLY A 293 10.74 -9.04 3.91
C GLY A 293 11.94 -9.86 3.45
N GLU A 294 11.84 -10.50 2.29
CA GLU A 294 12.92 -11.29 1.68
C GLU A 294 14.18 -10.48 1.39
N SER A 295 14.03 -9.20 1.04
CA SER A 295 15.15 -8.31 0.67
C SER A 295 15.96 -7.79 1.86
N GLY A 296 15.72 -8.30 3.07
CA GLY A 296 16.35 -7.79 4.31
C GLY A 296 15.71 -6.50 4.82
N VAL A 297 14.67 -6.01 4.17
CA VAL A 297 13.88 -4.86 4.64
C VAL A 297 13.02 -5.29 5.80
N SER A 298 13.02 -4.51 6.87
CA SER A 298 12.19 -4.74 8.03
C SER A 298 11.47 -3.46 8.46
N GLN A 299 10.36 -3.62 9.18
CA GLN A 299 9.58 -2.53 9.74
C GLN A 299 9.08 -2.93 11.12
N ASN A 300 9.21 -2.04 12.09
CA ASN A 300 8.67 -2.20 13.44
C ASN A 300 7.51 -1.22 13.65
N ASN A 301 6.42 -1.71 14.19
CA ASN A 301 5.25 -0.92 14.50
C ASN A 301 4.86 -1.12 15.96
N LEU A 302 4.58 -0.01 16.63
CA LEU A 302 3.93 0.00 17.93
C LEU A 302 2.51 0.53 17.77
N GLY A 303 1.58 -0.01 18.51
CA GLY A 303 0.20 0.39 18.38
C GLY A 303 -0.59 0.33 19.67
N MET A 304 -1.71 1.05 19.66
CA MET A 304 -2.71 1.02 20.70
C MET A 304 -4.08 0.89 20.05
N LYS A 305 -4.83 -0.14 20.44
CA LYS A 305 -6.19 -0.39 19.97
C LYS A 305 -7.18 -0.12 21.09
N VAL A 306 -8.13 0.77 20.82
CA VAL A 306 -9.31 1.00 21.65
C VAL A 306 -10.50 0.28 21.02
N ASN A 307 -11.14 -0.63 21.74
CA ASN A 307 -12.27 -1.41 21.26
C ASN A 307 -13.47 -1.21 22.16
N TYR A 308 -14.37 -0.31 21.76
CA TYR A 308 -15.57 0.01 22.52
C TYR A 308 -16.76 -0.83 22.05
N ARG A 309 -17.40 -1.54 22.99
CA ARG A 309 -18.59 -2.37 22.74
C ARG A 309 -19.83 -1.64 23.22
N PHE A 310 -20.70 -1.29 22.29
CA PHE A 310 -21.99 -0.67 22.63
C PHE A 310 -22.87 -1.62 23.45
N GLY A 311 -23.55 -1.09 24.46
CA GLY A 311 -24.41 -1.87 25.33
C GLY A 311 -23.70 -2.66 26.43
N VAL A 312 -22.37 -2.61 26.50
CA VAL A 312 -21.60 -3.18 27.62
C VAL A 312 -21.19 -2.04 28.55
N PRO A 313 -21.52 -2.08 29.85
CA PRO A 313 -21.13 -1.03 30.78
C PRO A 313 -19.62 -0.77 30.76
N LEU A 314 -19.21 0.50 30.72
CA LEU A 314 -17.81 0.89 30.67
C LEU A 314 -16.98 0.27 31.80
N LYS A 315 -17.55 0.15 32.99
CA LYS A 315 -16.94 -0.52 34.13
C LYS A 315 -16.50 -1.97 33.84
N LYS A 316 -17.30 -2.73 33.07
CA LYS A 316 -16.93 -4.08 32.62
C LYS A 316 -15.82 -4.03 31.55
N GLN A 317 -15.90 -3.07 30.65
CA GLN A 317 -14.87 -2.90 29.60
C GLN A 317 -13.51 -2.48 30.17
N LEU A 318 -13.49 -1.85 31.34
CA LEU A 318 -12.26 -1.46 32.07
C LEU A 318 -11.81 -2.50 33.11
N SER A 319 -12.53 -3.62 33.28
CA SER A 319 -12.16 -4.67 34.20
C SER A 319 -11.27 -5.71 33.59
N SER A 320 -10.07 -5.93 34.15
CA SER A 320 -9.10 -6.94 33.67
C SER A 320 -9.66 -8.37 33.75
N GLY A 321 -10.51 -8.67 34.72
CA GLY A 321 -11.15 -9.99 34.85
C GLY A 321 -12.08 -10.35 33.68
N GLU A 322 -12.59 -9.35 32.96
CA GLU A 322 -13.49 -9.56 31.82
C GLU A 322 -12.75 -9.88 30.51
N VAL A 323 -11.40 -9.82 30.50
CA VAL A 323 -10.61 -10.10 29.29
C VAL A 323 -10.81 -11.54 28.81
N ALA A 324 -10.84 -12.51 29.72
CA ALA A 324 -11.06 -13.92 29.38
C ALA A 324 -12.45 -14.14 28.73
N ILE A 325 -13.49 -13.46 29.23
CA ILE A 325 -14.85 -13.54 28.69
C ILE A 325 -14.91 -12.96 27.28
N THR A 326 -14.30 -11.79 27.07
CA THR A 326 -14.24 -11.17 25.75
C THR A 326 -13.45 -12.00 24.73
N ARG A 327 -12.48 -12.80 25.17
CA ARG A 327 -11.68 -13.69 24.33
C ARG A 327 -12.35 -15.02 24.03
N SER A 328 -13.35 -15.42 24.81
CA SER A 328 -14.12 -16.63 24.52
C SER A 328 -14.74 -16.56 23.12
N LEU A 329 -15.06 -17.70 22.51
CA LEU A 329 -15.70 -17.74 21.18
C LEU A 329 -17.02 -16.96 21.14
N ARG A 330 -17.78 -16.99 22.25
CA ARG A 330 -19.02 -16.23 22.40
C ARG A 330 -18.75 -14.72 22.44
N GLY A 331 -17.78 -14.28 23.25
CA GLY A 331 -17.44 -12.86 23.39
C GLY A 331 -16.79 -12.27 22.16
N SER A 332 -15.95 -13.05 21.47
CA SER A 332 -15.17 -12.59 20.31
C SER A 332 -15.90 -12.64 18.97
N ARG A 333 -17.09 -13.25 18.89
CA ARG A 333 -17.85 -13.37 17.63
C ARG A 333 -18.19 -12.02 16.99
N TYR A 334 -18.15 -10.94 17.76
CA TYR A 334 -18.38 -9.56 17.31
C TYR A 334 -17.08 -8.80 17.01
N ASP A 335 -15.93 -9.43 17.13
CA ASP A 335 -14.66 -8.78 16.76
C ASP A 335 -14.58 -8.60 15.24
N PRO A 336 -13.98 -7.50 14.77
CA PRO A 336 -13.68 -7.33 13.35
C PRO A 336 -12.85 -8.50 12.78
N PRO A 337 -13.01 -8.86 11.48
CA PRO A 337 -12.19 -9.86 10.86
C PRO A 337 -10.71 -9.41 10.79
N GLU A 338 -9.80 -10.36 10.93
CA GLU A 338 -8.36 -10.12 10.77
C GLU A 338 -8.05 -10.03 9.27
N ARG A 339 -7.65 -8.84 8.80
CA ARG A 339 -7.30 -8.56 7.41
C ARG A 339 -6.35 -7.37 7.29
N GLN A 340 -5.70 -7.22 6.14
CA GLN A 340 -4.93 -6.02 5.82
C GLN A 340 -5.88 -4.87 5.42
N ASN A 341 -6.04 -3.90 6.32
CA ASN A 341 -6.89 -2.73 6.09
C ASN A 341 -6.17 -1.68 5.22
N LEU A 342 -4.85 -1.58 5.33
CA LEU A 342 -4.03 -0.71 4.50
C LEU A 342 -3.72 -1.40 3.16
N PRO A 343 -4.18 -0.85 2.01
CA PRO A 343 -3.88 -1.41 0.71
C PRO A 343 -2.41 -1.26 0.35
N VAL A 344 -1.84 -2.30 -0.24
CA VAL A 344 -0.53 -2.25 -0.86
C VAL A 344 -0.67 -1.73 -2.29
N LEU A 345 0.21 -0.82 -2.70
CA LEU A 345 0.20 -0.21 -4.02
C LEU A 345 1.28 -0.81 -4.93
N GLU A 346 0.98 -0.85 -6.20
CA GLU A 346 1.91 -1.20 -7.27
C GLU A 346 2.06 0.02 -8.19
N PHE A 347 3.30 0.35 -8.53
CA PHE A 347 3.66 1.50 -9.35
C PHE A 347 4.26 1.05 -10.68
N ARG A 348 4.11 1.85 -11.72
CA ARG A 348 4.84 1.69 -12.97
C ARG A 348 5.16 3.05 -13.59
N LYS A 349 6.33 3.14 -14.22
CA LYS A 349 6.72 4.35 -14.96
C LYS A 349 5.96 4.45 -16.27
N LEU A 350 5.43 5.63 -16.55
CA LEU A 350 4.86 5.98 -17.84
C LEU A 350 5.98 6.06 -18.89
N LYS A 351 5.74 5.53 -20.09
CA LYS A 351 6.65 5.66 -21.23
C LYS A 351 6.43 7.02 -21.92
N THR A 352 6.71 8.09 -21.21
CA THR A 352 6.53 9.47 -21.68
C THR A 352 7.69 9.98 -22.50
N LEU A 353 8.84 9.27 -22.49
CA LEU A 353 10.05 9.60 -23.21
C LEU A 353 10.52 8.42 -24.06
N SER A 354 10.83 8.65 -25.31
CA SER A 354 11.48 7.68 -26.18
C SER A 354 12.45 8.38 -27.13
N VAL A 355 13.54 7.70 -27.45
CA VAL A 355 14.57 8.21 -28.38
C VAL A 355 15.01 7.09 -29.29
N TRP A 356 15.17 7.44 -30.55
CA TRP A 356 15.74 6.57 -31.58
C TRP A 356 16.80 7.33 -32.37
N LEU A 357 17.98 6.74 -32.54
CA LEU A 357 19.10 7.29 -33.29
C LEU A 357 19.17 6.59 -34.63
N ALA A 358 19.11 7.36 -35.74
CA ALA A 358 19.16 6.82 -37.09
C ALA A 358 20.56 6.32 -37.39
N THR A 359 20.66 5.14 -37.98
CA THR A 359 21.94 4.60 -38.50
C THR A 359 22.33 5.37 -39.75
N PRO A 360 23.55 5.93 -39.81
CA PRO A 360 24.07 6.59 -41.02
C PRO A 360 24.24 5.61 -42.18
N PRO A 361 24.49 6.13 -43.40
CA PRO A 361 24.84 5.31 -44.57
C PRO A 361 26.03 4.37 -44.33
N TRP A 362 26.15 3.32 -45.14
CA TRP A 362 27.18 2.27 -45.01
C TRP A 362 28.54 2.66 -45.57
N ASP A 363 28.57 3.72 -46.41
CA ASP A 363 29.71 4.13 -47.25
C ASP A 363 30.41 5.38 -46.69
N LEU A 364 30.61 5.43 -45.39
CA LEU A 364 31.27 6.55 -44.72
C LEU A 364 32.74 6.63 -45.09
N LYS A 365 33.19 7.86 -45.42
CA LYS A 365 34.57 8.13 -45.82
C LYS A 365 35.37 8.81 -44.73
N PRO A 366 36.69 8.62 -44.68
CA PRO A 366 37.56 9.36 -43.76
C PRO A 366 37.41 10.88 -43.94
N GLY A 367 37.29 11.61 -42.82
CA GLY A 367 37.11 13.06 -42.81
C GLY A 367 35.69 13.54 -43.17
N GLU A 368 34.75 12.65 -43.46
CA GLU A 368 33.39 13.03 -43.78
C GLU A 368 32.64 13.56 -42.55
N THR A 369 31.90 14.66 -42.73
CA THR A 369 31.01 15.17 -41.68
C THR A 369 29.65 14.53 -41.82
N VAL A 370 29.23 13.80 -40.79
CA VAL A 370 27.96 13.10 -40.74
C VAL A 370 27.01 13.83 -39.77
N VAL A 371 25.85 14.24 -40.25
CA VAL A 371 24.80 14.81 -39.42
C VAL A 371 24.03 13.67 -38.74
N LEU A 372 23.98 13.69 -37.40
CA LEU A 372 23.26 12.71 -36.63
C LEU A 372 21.76 13.05 -36.62
N LYS A 373 20.95 12.09 -37.05
CA LYS A 373 19.51 12.23 -37.05
C LYS A 373 18.93 11.40 -35.91
N MET A 374 18.17 12.05 -35.04
CA MET A 374 17.49 11.39 -33.94
C MET A 374 16.02 11.74 -33.94
N GLN A 375 15.20 10.81 -33.49
CA GLN A 375 13.78 11.03 -33.25
C GLN A 375 13.54 10.92 -31.77
N ILE A 376 13.13 12.03 -31.16
CA ILE A 376 12.75 12.08 -29.73
C ILE A 376 11.26 12.34 -29.64
N ARG A 377 10.59 11.53 -28.81
CA ARG A 377 9.21 11.78 -28.40
C ARG A 377 9.24 11.98 -26.89
N SER A 378 8.87 13.17 -26.44
CA SER A 378 8.80 13.52 -25.02
C SER A 378 7.49 14.24 -24.73
N ALA A 379 6.76 13.81 -23.70
CA ALA A 379 5.56 14.50 -23.25
C ALA A 379 5.91 15.78 -22.48
N HIS A 380 7.08 15.84 -21.85
CA HIS A 380 7.48 16.92 -20.93
C HIS A 380 8.58 17.83 -21.49
N GLY A 381 9.01 17.57 -22.74
CA GLY A 381 10.12 18.27 -23.40
C GLY A 381 11.50 17.77 -22.95
N VAL A 382 12.51 18.04 -23.77
CA VAL A 382 13.89 17.62 -23.53
C VAL A 382 14.58 18.64 -22.63
N ARG A 383 15.31 18.15 -21.62
CA ARG A 383 16.18 18.93 -20.74
C ARG A 383 17.63 18.87 -21.17
N ALA A 384 18.13 17.66 -21.45
CA ALA A 384 19.52 17.42 -21.80
C ALA A 384 19.71 16.19 -22.67
N LEU A 385 20.77 16.20 -23.47
CA LEU A 385 21.24 15.07 -24.28
C LEU A 385 22.67 14.71 -23.83
N HIS A 386 22.87 13.45 -23.45
CA HIS A 386 24.18 12.92 -23.02
C HIS A 386 24.64 11.84 -23.96
N TRP A 387 25.69 12.13 -24.69
CA TRP A 387 26.26 11.17 -25.65
C TRP A 387 27.23 10.21 -24.96
N GLN A 388 27.17 8.96 -25.35
CA GLN A 388 28.01 7.86 -24.85
C GLN A 388 28.68 7.12 -26.05
N GLY A 389 29.85 6.52 -25.81
CA GLY A 389 30.62 5.82 -26.79
C GLY A 389 31.85 6.63 -27.24
N ASP A 390 32.24 6.48 -28.50
CA ASP A 390 33.50 7.01 -29.06
C ASP A 390 33.42 8.49 -29.46
N THR A 391 32.80 9.31 -28.63
CA THR A 391 32.50 10.74 -28.91
C THR A 391 33.71 11.57 -29.21
N GLN A 392 34.85 11.31 -28.55
CA GLN A 392 36.10 12.04 -28.74
C GLN A 392 36.73 11.66 -30.09
N ALA A 393 36.79 10.36 -30.40
CA ALA A 393 37.34 9.88 -31.66
C ALA A 393 36.54 10.40 -32.86
N LEU A 394 35.23 10.53 -32.70
CA LEU A 394 34.30 11.02 -33.71
C LEU A 394 34.19 12.55 -33.77
N SER A 395 34.96 13.30 -32.98
CA SER A 395 34.93 14.78 -32.92
C SER A 395 33.48 15.32 -32.86
N LEU A 396 32.67 14.78 -31.94
CA LEU A 396 31.26 15.14 -31.81
C LEU A 396 31.08 16.64 -31.57
N THR A 397 30.25 17.27 -32.40
CA THR A 397 29.94 18.70 -32.33
C THR A 397 28.50 18.93 -31.97
N SER A 398 28.24 19.79 -30.95
CA SER A 398 26.92 20.16 -30.51
C SER A 398 26.32 21.32 -31.26
N PRO A 399 24.98 21.43 -31.41
CA PRO A 399 24.33 22.65 -31.88
C PRO A 399 24.48 23.77 -30.86
N ALA A 400 24.01 24.97 -31.21
CA ALA A 400 24.05 26.16 -30.32
C ALA A 400 23.30 25.91 -29.01
N ASN A 401 22.21 25.16 -29.04
CA ASN A 401 21.51 24.67 -27.86
C ASN A 401 21.69 23.16 -27.75
N ALA A 402 22.40 22.71 -26.72
CA ALA A 402 22.74 21.30 -26.52
C ALA A 402 21.53 20.40 -26.18
N SER A 403 20.35 20.96 -25.94
CA SER A 403 19.09 20.20 -25.76
C SER A 403 18.30 19.99 -27.05
N ASP A 404 18.73 20.57 -28.16
CA ASP A 404 18.07 20.39 -29.44
C ASP A 404 18.37 19.00 -30.03
N SER A 405 17.35 18.38 -30.61
CA SER A 405 17.49 17.07 -31.29
C SER A 405 18.15 17.17 -32.68
N GLU A 406 18.30 18.35 -33.19
CA GLU A 406 18.87 18.64 -34.52
C GLU A 406 20.20 19.40 -34.41
N GLY A 407 21.03 19.28 -35.43
CA GLY A 407 22.30 20.00 -35.53
C GLY A 407 23.51 19.30 -34.91
N TRP A 408 23.36 18.13 -34.36
CA TRP A 408 24.46 17.28 -33.92
C TRP A 408 25.18 16.68 -35.11
N SER A 409 26.51 16.73 -35.11
CA SER A 409 27.33 16.16 -36.16
C SER A 409 28.60 15.53 -35.61
N ILE A 410 29.17 14.63 -36.40
CA ILE A 410 30.45 13.97 -36.13
C ILE A 410 31.34 14.09 -37.37
N ILE A 411 32.62 13.98 -37.13
CA ILE A 411 33.63 13.90 -38.22
C ILE A 411 34.25 12.52 -38.15
N MET A 412 34.18 11.77 -39.25
CA MET A 412 34.75 10.44 -39.31
C MET A 412 36.27 10.53 -39.23
N PRO A 413 36.92 9.72 -38.38
CA PRO A 413 38.38 9.68 -38.29
C PRO A 413 39.07 9.29 -39.60
N ALA A 414 40.38 9.48 -39.66
CA ALA A 414 41.18 8.91 -40.73
C ALA A 414 41.16 7.38 -40.68
N TRP A 415 41.31 6.74 -41.84
CA TRP A 415 41.44 5.29 -41.89
C TRP A 415 42.72 4.84 -41.16
N ASP A 416 42.57 3.92 -40.23
CA ASP A 416 43.67 3.31 -39.50
C ASP A 416 44.13 2.04 -40.24
N TYR A 417 45.34 2.10 -40.79
CA TYR A 417 45.98 1.00 -41.52
C TYR A 417 46.73 0.01 -40.61
N SER A 418 46.68 0.18 -39.31
CA SER A 418 47.33 -0.73 -38.35
C SER A 418 46.72 -2.12 -38.44
N GLU A 419 47.56 -3.13 -38.33
CA GLU A 419 47.08 -4.52 -38.35
C GLU A 419 46.10 -4.79 -37.18
N GLY A 420 44.90 -5.23 -37.53
CA GLY A 420 43.82 -5.47 -36.53
C GLY A 420 42.98 -4.25 -36.18
N ALA A 421 43.19 -3.08 -36.80
CA ALA A 421 42.33 -1.91 -36.58
C ALA A 421 40.90 -2.19 -37.04
N SER A 422 39.91 -1.91 -36.18
CA SER A 422 38.50 -2.20 -36.49
C SER A 422 37.85 -1.20 -37.42
N ASN A 423 38.34 0.06 -37.47
CA ASN A 423 37.75 1.19 -38.20
C ASN A 423 36.24 1.33 -37.98
N ARG A 424 35.79 1.03 -36.75
CA ARG A 424 34.40 1.06 -36.31
C ARG A 424 34.30 1.77 -34.98
N TRP A 425 33.27 2.59 -34.84
CA TRP A 425 32.98 3.37 -33.62
C TRP A 425 31.55 3.18 -33.23
N ARG A 426 31.28 3.26 -31.95
CA ARG A 426 29.95 3.12 -31.39
C ARG A 426 29.48 4.44 -30.81
N LEU A 427 28.20 4.72 -30.99
CA LEU A 427 27.60 5.94 -30.49
C LEU A 427 26.17 5.67 -30.00
N GLN A 428 25.81 6.25 -28.86
CA GLN A 428 24.52 6.20 -28.26
C GLN A 428 24.21 7.54 -27.59
N VAL A 429 22.94 7.92 -27.52
CA VAL A 429 22.51 9.13 -26.80
C VAL A 429 21.53 8.76 -25.67
N VAL A 430 21.74 9.36 -24.51
CA VAL A 430 20.81 9.31 -23.37
C VAL A 430 20.09 10.66 -23.31
N VAL A 431 18.79 10.62 -23.44
CA VAL A 431 17.92 11.81 -23.36
C VAL A 431 17.38 11.92 -21.95
N GLU A 432 17.45 13.12 -21.38
CA GLU A 432 16.82 13.48 -20.12
C GLU A 432 15.69 14.48 -20.40
N ASP A 433 14.49 14.21 -19.90
CA ASP A 433 13.36 15.15 -19.98
C ASP A 433 13.33 16.15 -18.80
N LYS A 434 12.39 17.08 -18.83
CA LYS A 434 12.27 18.10 -17.77
C LYS A 434 11.80 17.53 -16.42
N GLU A 435 11.19 16.35 -16.42
CA GLU A 435 10.80 15.60 -15.22
C GLU A 435 11.90 14.66 -14.71
N GLY A 436 13.09 14.67 -15.34
CA GLY A 436 14.24 13.88 -14.90
C GLY A 436 14.23 12.42 -15.37
N GLN A 437 13.28 12.01 -16.23
CA GLN A 437 13.34 10.69 -16.86
C GLN A 437 14.52 10.61 -17.81
N ARG A 438 15.22 9.47 -17.81
CA ARG A 438 16.34 9.20 -18.70
C ARG A 438 16.08 7.96 -19.52
N VAL A 439 16.23 8.08 -20.85
CA VAL A 439 16.07 6.97 -21.78
C VAL A 439 17.25 6.96 -22.76
N SER A 440 17.85 5.78 -22.94
CA SER A 440 18.93 5.57 -23.91
C SER A 440 18.37 5.22 -25.29
N SER A 441 18.98 5.74 -26.33
CA SER A 441 18.70 5.32 -27.71
C SER A 441 19.22 3.90 -27.97
N ASN A 442 18.90 3.37 -29.15
CA ASN A 442 19.69 2.29 -29.74
C ASN A 442 21.16 2.73 -29.92
N GLU A 443 22.08 1.80 -29.75
CA GLU A 443 23.50 1.98 -30.13
C GLU A 443 23.61 1.87 -31.64
N ILE A 444 24.31 2.81 -32.28
CA ILE A 444 24.70 2.75 -33.70
C ILE A 444 26.18 2.44 -33.84
N THR A 445 26.53 1.67 -34.85
CA THR A 445 27.90 1.40 -35.24
C THR A 445 28.19 2.13 -36.53
N LEU A 446 29.23 2.96 -36.49
CA LEU A 446 29.77 3.71 -37.63
C LEU A 446 31.01 2.98 -38.15
N ALA A 447 31.02 2.63 -39.40
CA ALA A 447 32.15 1.95 -40.02
C ALA A 447 32.63 2.72 -41.24
N LEU A 448 33.94 2.90 -41.34
CA LEU A 448 34.53 3.45 -42.56
C LEU A 448 34.57 2.40 -43.68
N THR A 449 34.37 2.86 -44.90
CA THR A 449 34.65 2.06 -46.08
C THR A 449 36.16 2.15 -46.39
N GLU A 450 36.78 1.00 -46.67
CA GLU A 450 38.19 0.94 -46.98
C GLU A 450 38.47 1.85 -48.19
N PRO A 451 39.39 2.81 -48.07
CA PRO A 451 39.74 3.67 -49.20
C PRO A 451 40.41 2.84 -50.27
N LEU A 452 39.89 2.90 -51.49
CA LEU A 452 40.53 2.30 -52.61
C LEU A 452 41.92 2.95 -52.74
N LEU A 453 42.98 2.20 -52.48
CA LEU A 453 44.33 2.62 -52.81
C LEU A 453 44.34 2.81 -54.32
N ALA A 454 44.61 4.04 -54.78
CA ALA A 454 44.88 4.27 -56.23
C ALA A 454 45.98 3.33 -56.59
N THR A 455 45.71 2.41 -57.50
CA THR A 455 46.77 1.65 -58.14
C THR A 455 47.76 2.68 -58.73
N PRO A 456 49.05 2.56 -58.42
CA PRO A 456 50.01 3.46 -59.03
C PRO A 456 49.75 3.48 -60.54
N ASP A 457 49.65 4.69 -61.12
CA ASP A 457 49.48 4.87 -62.53
C ASP A 457 50.32 3.85 -63.27
N GLU A 458 49.72 3.24 -64.29
CA GLU A 458 50.24 2.21 -65.13
C GLU A 458 51.75 2.40 -65.34
N ASP A 459 52.55 1.41 -64.99
CA ASP A 459 53.95 1.34 -65.22
C ASP A 459 54.14 1.61 -66.74
N PRO A 460 54.87 2.67 -67.15
CA PRO A 460 55.05 3.03 -68.58
C PRO A 460 55.57 1.89 -69.43
N ARG A 461 56.02 0.82 -68.80
CA ARG A 461 56.55 -0.37 -69.48
C ARG A 461 55.47 -1.24 -70.17
N TRP A 462 54.19 -1.07 -69.91
CA TRP A 462 53.08 -1.82 -70.53
C TRP A 462 52.60 -1.21 -71.85
N LYS A 463 53.17 -0.02 -72.29
CA LYS A 463 52.85 0.60 -73.57
C LYS A 463 53.72 0.11 -74.74
N LEU A 464 54.43 -0.97 -74.55
CA LEU A 464 55.36 -1.53 -75.59
C LEU A 464 54.86 -2.83 -76.23
N LEU A 465 53.57 -3.03 -76.32
CA LEU A 465 53.06 -4.04 -77.27
C LEU A 465 52.64 -3.31 -78.54
N PRO A 466 53.20 -3.72 -79.71
CA PRO A 466 52.82 -3.11 -80.96
C PRO A 466 51.41 -3.48 -81.32
N ASP A 467 50.61 -2.46 -81.75
CA ASP A 467 49.30 -2.66 -82.35
C ASP A 467 49.53 -3.47 -83.65
N ASP A 468 48.99 -4.69 -83.75
CA ASP A 468 48.83 -5.44 -84.97
C ASP A 468 47.49 -5.07 -85.64
#